data_5738b1c167344f7eb6a8ae225c1beea8
#
_entry.id   5738b1c167344f7eb6a8ae225c1beea8
#
_cell.length_a   1.000
_cell.length_b   1.000
_cell.length_c   1.000
_cell.angle_alpha   90.00
_cell.angle_beta   90.00
_cell.angle_gamma   90.00
#
_symmetry.space_group_name_H-M   'P 1'
#
loop_
_entity.id
_entity.type
_entity.pdbx_description
1 polymer ?
#
loop_
_entity_poly.entity_id
_entity_poly.type
_entity_poly.pdbx_seq_one_letter_code
_entity_poly.pdbx_strand_id
1 'polypeptide(L)'
;MNQNKSVKMDAINKKILSTLHTQSNLSNQELADIIALSPSACFQRTKALKEAGYFINFHTEMDLDRICEHVLAYVEFTLESNTSLGRKAFEQEIERIPEFMDCVRVGDDADFISFTCFPDVKALNETCDELSNQPKLGIKRIKIRMILDRAKWCLGYPIDKLKWVD
;
A
#
# COMPACT_ATOMS: atom_id res chain seq x y z
N MET A 1 -21.06 2.29 -9.92
CA MET A 1 -20.71 3.71 -9.67
C MET A 1 -21.23 4.05 -8.28
N ASN A 2 -20.38 3.95 -7.26
CA ASN A 2 -20.73 4.39 -5.92
C ASN A 2 -20.73 5.93 -5.91
N GLN A 3 -21.89 6.54 -5.63
CA GLN A 3 -21.96 7.95 -5.32
C GLN A 3 -21.13 8.16 -4.03
N ASN A 4 -19.93 8.73 -4.18
CA ASN A 4 -19.13 9.18 -3.05
C ASN A 4 -19.97 10.19 -2.24
N LYS A 5 -20.57 9.74 -1.16
CA LYS A 5 -21.19 10.66 -0.19
C LYS A 5 -20.07 11.49 0.40
N SER A 6 -20.02 12.76 0.04
CA SER A 6 -19.08 13.71 0.61
C SER A 6 -19.35 13.81 2.12
N VAL A 7 -18.38 13.42 2.92
CA VAL A 7 -18.40 13.61 4.38
C VAL A 7 -17.59 14.86 4.70
N LYS A 8 -18.19 15.80 5.44
CA LYS A 8 -17.48 17.02 5.85
C LYS A 8 -16.23 16.65 6.67
N MET A 9 -15.08 17.12 6.27
CA MET A 9 -13.80 16.84 6.91
C MET A 9 -13.54 17.82 8.07
N ASP A 10 -14.43 17.74 9.11
CA ASP A 10 -14.29 18.52 10.34
C ASP A 10 -13.13 18.02 11.22
N ALA A 11 -12.77 18.77 12.26
CA ALA A 11 -11.68 18.43 13.17
C ALA A 11 -11.84 17.04 13.82
N ILE A 12 -13.08 16.63 14.09
CA ILE A 12 -13.36 15.32 14.68
C ILE A 12 -13.10 14.20 13.67
N ASN A 13 -13.56 14.34 12.43
CA ASN A 13 -13.34 13.33 11.38
C ASN A 13 -11.85 13.22 11.02
N LYS A 14 -11.12 14.35 10.99
CA LYS A 14 -9.66 14.36 10.85
C LYS A 14 -8.99 13.58 11.99
N LYS A 15 -9.42 13.80 13.22
CA LYS A 15 -8.88 13.08 14.40
C LYS A 15 -9.21 11.58 14.36
N ILE A 16 -10.42 11.17 13.93
CA ILE A 16 -10.77 9.76 13.72
C ILE A 16 -9.81 9.11 12.71
N LEU A 17 -9.61 9.74 11.55
CA LEU A 17 -8.73 9.23 10.50
C LEU A 17 -7.28 9.11 10.99
N SER A 18 -6.73 10.15 11.62
CA SER A 18 -5.37 10.15 12.16
C SER A 18 -5.15 9.08 13.22
N THR A 19 -6.14 8.90 14.13
CA THR A 19 -6.04 7.90 15.21
C THR A 19 -6.07 6.49 14.63
N LEU A 20 -7.05 6.17 13.78
CA LEU A 20 -7.17 4.84 13.19
C LEU A 20 -6.04 4.52 12.21
N HIS A 21 -5.39 5.52 11.64
CA HIS A 21 -4.23 5.32 10.78
C HIS A 21 -3.01 4.76 11.53
N THR A 22 -2.83 5.16 12.77
CA THR A 22 -1.69 4.72 13.60
C THR A 22 -2.06 3.61 14.58
N GLN A 23 -3.34 3.47 14.92
CA GLN A 23 -3.87 2.53 15.91
C GLN A 23 -5.15 1.86 15.36
N SER A 24 -4.99 0.99 14.35
CA SER A 24 -6.12 0.38 13.64
C SER A 24 -6.90 -0.67 14.46
N ASN A 25 -6.33 -1.14 15.58
CA ASN A 25 -6.88 -2.19 16.42
C ASN A 25 -7.76 -1.69 17.58
N LEU A 26 -8.00 -0.38 17.66
CA LEU A 26 -8.87 0.19 18.69
C LEU A 26 -10.30 -0.30 18.56
N SER A 27 -10.91 -0.66 19.68
CA SER A 27 -12.36 -0.84 19.79
C SER A 27 -13.08 0.51 19.61
N ASN A 28 -14.36 0.47 19.28
CA ASN A 28 -15.15 1.70 19.16
C ASN A 28 -15.21 2.51 20.46
N GLN A 29 -15.17 1.83 21.61
CA GLN A 29 -15.16 2.49 22.92
C GLN A 29 -13.85 3.24 23.12
N GLU A 30 -12.70 2.59 22.91
CA GLU A 30 -11.38 3.21 23.05
C GLU A 30 -11.20 4.40 22.10
N LEU A 31 -11.65 4.25 20.85
CA LEU A 31 -11.64 5.35 19.89
C LEU A 31 -12.52 6.52 20.36
N ALA A 32 -13.72 6.24 20.86
CA ALA A 32 -14.64 7.26 21.35
C ALA A 32 -14.03 8.04 22.52
N ASP A 33 -13.35 7.36 23.44
CA ASP A 33 -12.67 7.97 24.59
C ASP A 33 -11.52 8.89 24.14
N ILE A 34 -10.69 8.44 23.19
CA ILE A 34 -9.59 9.24 22.61
C ILE A 34 -10.11 10.50 21.92
N ILE A 35 -11.25 10.41 21.24
CA ILE A 35 -11.82 11.51 20.46
C ILE A 35 -12.71 12.42 21.29
N ALA A 36 -13.10 12.00 22.50
CA ALA A 36 -14.05 12.65 23.38
C ALA A 36 -15.46 12.73 22.78
N LEU A 37 -15.96 11.60 22.27
CA LEU A 37 -17.32 11.41 21.79
C LEU A 37 -18.05 10.30 22.57
N SER A 38 -19.37 10.27 22.46
CA SER A 38 -20.13 9.07 22.84
C SER A 38 -19.81 7.92 21.88
N PRO A 39 -19.83 6.64 22.35
CA PRO A 39 -19.58 5.48 21.49
C PRO A 39 -20.50 5.42 20.27
N SER A 40 -21.76 5.80 20.42
CA SER A 40 -22.72 5.84 19.31
C SER A 40 -22.37 6.91 18.27
N ALA A 41 -21.98 8.11 18.70
CA ALA A 41 -21.58 9.18 17.80
C ALA A 41 -20.26 8.84 17.08
N CYS A 42 -19.29 8.23 17.78
CA CYS A 42 -18.05 7.75 17.21
C CYS A 42 -18.30 6.68 16.14
N PHE A 43 -19.14 5.70 16.45
CA PHE A 43 -19.51 4.65 15.49
C PHE A 43 -20.15 5.21 14.23
N GLN A 44 -21.11 6.14 14.34
CA GLN A 44 -21.79 6.72 13.19
C GLN A 44 -20.82 7.50 12.29
N ARG A 45 -19.91 8.27 12.87
CA ARG A 45 -18.90 9.02 12.12
C ARG A 45 -17.91 8.09 11.42
N THR A 46 -17.39 7.10 12.13
CA THR A 46 -16.48 6.11 11.56
C THR A 46 -17.12 5.32 10.43
N LYS A 47 -18.40 4.92 10.61
CA LYS A 47 -19.18 4.25 9.57
C LYS A 47 -19.34 5.14 8.33
N ALA A 48 -19.70 6.41 8.52
CA ALA A 48 -19.84 7.35 7.40
C ALA A 48 -18.54 7.55 6.63
N LEU A 49 -17.40 7.65 7.33
CA LEU A 49 -16.08 7.74 6.71
C LEU A 49 -15.71 6.47 5.92
N LYS A 50 -16.05 5.28 6.45
CA LYS A 50 -15.87 4.00 5.73
C LYS A 50 -16.72 3.93 4.46
N GLU A 51 -18.00 4.25 4.57
CA GLU A 51 -18.96 4.25 3.46
C GLU A 51 -18.58 5.27 2.37
N ALA A 52 -17.96 6.38 2.77
CA ALA A 52 -17.44 7.39 1.85
C ALA A 52 -16.07 7.03 1.22
N GLY A 53 -15.46 5.89 1.58
CA GLY A 53 -14.24 5.39 0.97
C GLY A 53 -12.95 6.07 1.45
N TYR A 54 -12.96 6.71 2.62
CA TYR A 54 -11.75 7.31 3.20
C TYR A 54 -10.75 6.28 3.73
N PHE A 55 -11.18 5.02 3.93
CA PHE A 55 -10.31 3.91 4.28
C PHE A 55 -10.17 2.99 3.06
N ILE A 56 -8.94 2.78 2.61
CA ILE A 56 -8.63 1.88 1.48
C ILE A 56 -8.61 0.43 1.96
N ASN A 57 -7.94 0.19 3.10
CA ASN A 57 -7.83 -1.13 3.73
C ASN A 57 -7.60 -0.99 5.24
N PHE A 58 -7.65 -2.13 5.93
CA PHE A 58 -7.19 -2.29 7.30
C PHE A 58 -6.14 -3.40 7.27
N HIS A 59 -4.90 -3.04 7.44
CA HIS A 59 -3.77 -3.95 7.38
C HIS A 59 -3.07 -4.02 8.75
N THR A 60 -2.71 -5.23 9.15
CA THR A 60 -1.88 -5.49 10.34
C THR A 60 -0.51 -5.93 9.86
N GLU A 61 0.52 -5.22 10.26
CA GLU A 61 1.89 -5.65 10.02
C GLU A 61 2.27 -6.77 10.98
N MET A 62 2.84 -7.85 10.45
CA MET A 62 3.29 -9.01 11.21
C MET A 62 4.81 -9.08 11.21
N ASP A 63 5.38 -9.56 12.30
CA ASP A 63 6.80 -9.86 12.41
C ASP A 63 7.12 -11.15 11.64
N LEU A 64 7.46 -11.00 10.35
CA LEU A 64 7.70 -12.12 9.45
C LEU A 64 8.90 -12.96 9.88
N ASP A 65 9.93 -12.36 10.47
CA ASP A 65 11.12 -13.08 10.94
C ASP A 65 10.81 -14.13 12.00
N ARG A 66 9.68 -13.96 12.71
CA ARG A 66 9.22 -14.89 13.73
C ARG A 66 8.31 -16.00 13.23
N ILE A 67 7.79 -15.88 12.01
CA ILE A 67 6.72 -16.78 11.53
C ILE A 67 7.07 -17.53 10.25
N CYS A 68 7.98 -17.02 9.41
CA CYS A 68 8.36 -17.70 8.17
C CYS A 68 9.74 -17.27 7.67
N GLU A 69 10.39 -18.15 6.92
CA GLU A 69 11.54 -17.80 6.11
C GLU A 69 11.07 -16.97 4.90
N HIS A 70 11.75 -15.89 4.61
CA HIS A 70 11.38 -15.00 3.52
C HIS A 70 12.54 -14.12 3.08
N VAL A 71 12.41 -13.54 1.90
CA VAL A 71 13.27 -12.48 1.40
C VAL A 71 12.43 -11.28 0.98
N LEU A 72 12.89 -10.10 1.36
CA LEU A 72 12.28 -8.83 0.98
C LEU A 72 13.20 -8.11 -0.02
N ALA A 73 12.60 -7.53 -1.04
CA ALA A 73 13.33 -6.75 -2.02
C ALA A 73 12.49 -5.60 -2.58
N TYR A 74 13.15 -4.57 -3.09
CA TYR A 74 12.59 -3.66 -4.06
C TYR A 74 13.00 -4.12 -5.45
N VAL A 75 12.03 -4.29 -6.34
CA VAL A 75 12.24 -4.64 -7.75
C VAL A 75 11.89 -3.44 -8.61
N GLU A 76 12.87 -2.95 -9.35
CA GLU A 76 12.73 -1.82 -10.28
C GLU A 76 12.57 -2.36 -11.70
N PHE A 77 11.57 -1.86 -12.42
CA PHE A 77 11.29 -2.23 -13.81
C PHE A 77 11.48 -1.03 -14.72
N THR A 78 12.21 -1.24 -15.81
CA THR A 78 12.30 -0.29 -16.93
C THR A 78 11.67 -0.95 -18.15
N LEU A 79 10.72 -0.29 -18.79
CA LEU A 79 10.04 -0.78 -19.99
C LEU A 79 10.75 -0.27 -21.26
N GLU A 80 10.67 -1.03 -22.35
CA GLU A 80 11.19 -0.61 -23.67
C GLU A 80 10.44 0.60 -24.24
N SER A 81 9.12 0.64 -23.95
CA SER A 81 8.24 1.70 -24.40
C SER A 81 7.24 2.07 -23.30
N ASN A 82 7.31 3.31 -22.82
CA ASN A 82 6.42 3.82 -21.77
C ASN A 82 5.06 4.30 -22.35
N THR A 83 4.49 3.50 -23.28
CA THR A 83 3.15 3.76 -23.83
C THR A 83 2.06 3.39 -22.83
N SER A 84 0.91 4.03 -22.92
CA SER A 84 -0.25 3.72 -22.08
C SER A 84 -0.69 2.26 -22.18
N LEU A 85 -0.58 1.66 -23.37
CA LEU A 85 -0.97 0.26 -23.60
C LEU A 85 0.04 -0.71 -22.96
N GLY A 86 1.34 -0.47 -23.16
CA GLY A 86 2.41 -1.29 -22.56
C GLY A 86 2.35 -1.27 -21.03
N ARG A 87 2.15 -0.10 -20.45
CA ARG A 87 2.00 0.01 -18.98
C ARG A 87 0.82 -0.78 -18.44
N LYS A 88 -0.35 -0.72 -19.09
CA LYS A 88 -1.53 -1.50 -18.66
C LYS A 88 -1.30 -3.00 -18.69
N ALA A 89 -0.61 -3.51 -19.72
CA ALA A 89 -0.27 -4.92 -19.79
C ALA A 89 0.65 -5.35 -18.64
N PHE A 90 1.66 -4.53 -18.34
CA PHE A 90 2.57 -4.75 -17.21
C PHE A 90 1.83 -4.70 -15.86
N GLU A 91 1.05 -3.64 -15.61
CA GLU A 91 0.27 -3.45 -14.38
C GLU A 91 -0.67 -4.64 -14.11
N GLN A 92 -1.38 -5.11 -15.15
CA GLN A 92 -2.28 -6.27 -15.04
C GLN A 92 -1.55 -7.59 -14.75
N GLU A 93 -0.32 -7.75 -15.21
CA GLU A 93 0.46 -8.95 -14.92
C GLU A 93 1.00 -8.92 -13.49
N ILE A 94 1.55 -7.78 -13.06
CA ILE A 94 2.05 -7.61 -11.67
C ILE A 94 0.92 -7.79 -10.64
N GLU A 95 -0.29 -7.28 -10.90
CA GLU A 95 -1.44 -7.43 -10.00
C GLU A 95 -1.82 -8.90 -9.73
N ARG A 96 -1.43 -9.82 -10.60
CA ARG A 96 -1.73 -11.27 -10.48
C ARG A 96 -0.71 -12.02 -9.61
N ILE A 97 0.40 -11.42 -9.30
CA ILE A 97 1.52 -12.04 -8.59
C ILE A 97 1.53 -11.48 -7.17
N PRO A 98 1.03 -12.23 -6.16
CA PRO A 98 0.85 -11.71 -4.80
C PRO A 98 2.17 -11.38 -4.09
N GLU A 99 3.29 -11.93 -4.55
CA GLU A 99 4.63 -11.65 -4.04
C GLU A 99 5.07 -10.20 -4.32
N PHE A 100 4.48 -9.53 -5.31
CA PHE A 100 4.59 -8.09 -5.54
C PHE A 100 3.49 -7.39 -4.73
N MET A 101 3.82 -7.02 -3.49
CA MET A 101 2.85 -6.49 -2.51
C MET A 101 2.32 -5.10 -2.84
N ASP A 102 3.09 -4.33 -3.58
CA ASP A 102 2.69 -3.06 -4.19
C ASP A 102 3.35 -2.91 -5.56
N CYS A 103 2.92 -1.93 -6.32
CA CYS A 103 3.62 -1.51 -7.53
C CYS A 103 3.32 -0.04 -7.78
N VAL A 104 4.33 0.79 -7.70
CA VAL A 104 4.20 2.23 -7.90
C VAL A 104 4.93 2.67 -9.15
N ARG A 105 4.28 3.53 -9.92
CA ARG A 105 4.92 4.20 -11.05
C ARG A 105 5.81 5.32 -10.53
N VAL A 106 7.04 5.38 -11.02
CA VAL A 106 8.04 6.37 -10.63
C VAL A 106 8.53 7.17 -11.84
N GLY A 107 9.21 8.26 -11.57
CA GLY A 107 9.97 9.00 -12.57
C GLY A 107 11.46 8.69 -12.42
N ASP A 108 12.25 8.99 -13.43
CA ASP A 108 13.70 8.78 -13.52
C ASP A 108 14.08 7.47 -14.24
N ASP A 109 15.11 6.76 -13.80
CA ASP A 109 15.70 5.59 -14.49
C ASP A 109 14.82 4.34 -14.55
N ALA A 110 13.87 4.21 -13.64
CA ALA A 110 12.87 3.16 -13.62
C ALA A 110 11.48 3.70 -13.97
N ASP A 111 10.63 2.87 -14.56
CA ASP A 111 9.22 3.18 -14.80
C ASP A 111 8.34 2.76 -13.63
N PHE A 112 8.68 1.62 -12.99
CA PHE A 112 7.95 1.08 -11.84
C PHE A 112 8.92 0.56 -10.77
N ILE A 113 8.48 0.64 -9.51
CA ILE A 113 9.13 0.00 -8.36
C ILE A 113 8.06 -0.77 -7.60
N SER A 114 8.39 -1.98 -7.19
CA SER A 114 7.53 -2.83 -6.37
C SER A 114 8.28 -3.28 -5.11
N PHE A 115 7.60 -3.23 -3.97
CA PHE A 115 8.04 -3.89 -2.75
C PHE A 115 7.58 -5.35 -2.78
N THR A 116 8.47 -6.30 -2.55
CA THR A 116 8.22 -7.72 -2.77
C THR A 116 8.57 -8.56 -1.55
N CYS A 117 7.84 -9.69 -1.40
CA CYS A 117 8.12 -10.72 -0.41
C CYS A 117 8.08 -12.09 -1.08
N PHE A 118 9.20 -12.80 -1.09
CA PHE A 118 9.35 -14.13 -1.67
C PHE A 118 9.85 -15.12 -0.63
N PRO A 119 9.59 -16.43 -0.80
CA PRO A 119 10.09 -17.44 0.13
C PRO A 119 11.63 -17.52 0.13
N ASP A 120 12.27 -17.29 -1.00
CA ASP A 120 13.72 -17.29 -1.16
C ASP A 120 14.17 -16.49 -2.40
N VAL A 121 15.49 -16.32 -2.53
CA VAL A 121 16.10 -15.59 -3.65
C VAL A 121 15.90 -16.31 -4.98
N LYS A 122 15.82 -17.65 -4.97
CA LYS A 122 15.60 -18.43 -6.19
C LYS A 122 14.22 -18.16 -6.78
N ALA A 123 13.18 -18.23 -5.94
CA ALA A 123 11.80 -17.92 -6.37
C ALA A 123 11.66 -16.48 -6.89
N LEU A 124 12.31 -15.51 -6.23
CA LEU A 124 12.34 -14.12 -6.71
C LEU A 124 12.96 -14.01 -8.11
N ASN A 125 14.13 -14.66 -8.33
CA ASN A 125 14.81 -14.62 -9.62
C ASN A 125 14.00 -15.33 -10.71
N GLU A 126 13.45 -16.52 -10.43
CA GLU A 126 12.63 -17.28 -11.38
C GLU A 126 11.41 -16.46 -11.83
N THR A 127 10.72 -15.81 -10.89
CA THR A 127 9.57 -14.93 -11.24
C THR A 127 10.01 -13.71 -12.07
N CYS A 128 11.13 -13.09 -11.75
CA CYS A 128 11.67 -11.98 -12.54
C CYS A 128 12.07 -12.42 -13.95
N ASP A 129 12.67 -13.60 -14.10
CA ASP A 129 13.01 -14.18 -15.40
C ASP A 129 11.76 -14.50 -16.22
N GLU A 130 10.73 -15.08 -15.60
CA GLU A 130 9.45 -15.35 -16.25
C GLU A 130 8.78 -14.07 -16.76
N LEU A 131 8.82 -12.98 -15.98
CA LEU A 131 8.32 -11.67 -16.39
C LEU A 131 9.13 -11.11 -17.58
N SER A 132 10.46 -11.18 -17.51
CA SER A 132 11.34 -10.70 -18.58
C SER A 132 11.15 -11.46 -19.89
N ASN A 133 10.82 -12.76 -19.82
CA ASN A 133 10.59 -13.62 -20.96
C ASN A 133 9.21 -13.44 -21.63
N GLN A 134 8.39 -12.50 -21.16
CA GLN A 134 7.08 -12.19 -21.75
C GLN A 134 7.16 -10.95 -22.66
N PRO A 135 7.25 -11.08 -23.99
CA PRO A 135 7.41 -9.93 -24.90
C PRO A 135 6.27 -8.92 -24.79
N LYS A 136 5.05 -9.35 -24.42
CA LYS A 136 3.89 -8.47 -24.23
C LYS A 136 4.08 -7.41 -23.16
N LEU A 137 4.98 -7.65 -22.19
CA LEU A 137 5.24 -6.73 -21.07
C LEU A 137 6.25 -5.65 -21.45
N GLY A 138 7.07 -5.87 -22.49
CA GLY A 138 8.08 -4.93 -22.95
C GLY A 138 9.08 -4.52 -21.86
N ILE A 139 9.48 -5.47 -21.02
CA ILE A 139 10.45 -5.22 -19.95
C ILE A 139 11.85 -5.17 -20.55
N LYS A 140 12.47 -4.01 -20.45
CA LYS A 140 13.86 -3.77 -20.90
C LYS A 140 14.89 -4.17 -19.86
N ARG A 141 14.59 -3.92 -18.58
CA ARG A 141 15.50 -4.16 -17.46
C ARG A 141 14.71 -4.39 -16.18
N ILE A 142 15.16 -5.38 -15.41
CA ILE A 142 14.79 -5.59 -14.02
C ILE A 142 16.03 -5.36 -13.16
N LYS A 143 15.87 -4.67 -12.03
CA LYS A 143 16.91 -4.46 -11.04
C LYS A 143 16.37 -4.81 -9.67
N ILE A 144 16.98 -5.79 -9.03
CA ILE A 144 16.58 -6.28 -7.71
C ILE A 144 17.47 -5.63 -6.65
N ARG A 145 16.84 -5.05 -5.62
CA ARG A 145 17.51 -4.49 -4.44
C ARG A 145 17.07 -5.27 -3.22
N MET A 146 17.89 -6.23 -2.81
CA MET A 146 17.64 -6.99 -1.59
C MET A 146 17.63 -6.08 -0.38
N ILE A 147 16.65 -6.24 0.49
CA ILE A 147 16.60 -5.57 1.79
C ILE A 147 17.42 -6.40 2.76
N LEU A 148 18.47 -5.81 3.28
CA LEU A 148 19.39 -6.47 4.22
C LEU A 148 18.97 -6.22 5.67
N ASP A 149 18.41 -5.02 5.95
CA ASP A 149 17.97 -4.60 7.26
C ASP A 149 16.99 -3.43 7.13
N ARG A 150 16.14 -3.24 8.12
CA ARG A 150 15.20 -2.11 8.22
C ARG A 150 15.62 -1.17 9.34
N ALA A 151 16.22 -0.06 8.97
CA ALA A 151 16.56 1.01 9.92
C ALA A 151 15.34 1.68 10.57
N LYS A 152 14.17 1.61 9.92
CA LYS A 152 12.91 2.17 10.40
C LYS A 152 11.70 1.45 9.83
N TRP A 153 10.74 1.14 10.68
CA TRP A 153 9.44 0.61 10.27
C TRP A 153 8.53 1.72 9.74
N CYS A 154 7.70 1.38 8.76
CA CYS A 154 6.65 2.29 8.30
C CYS A 154 5.55 2.36 9.36
N LEU A 155 5.40 3.52 9.99
CA LEU A 155 4.33 3.80 10.97
C LEU A 155 3.12 4.49 10.33
N GLY A 156 3.01 4.44 9.01
CA GLY A 156 1.99 5.13 8.25
C GLY A 156 2.40 6.55 7.82
N TYR A 157 1.47 7.25 7.21
CA TYR A 157 1.69 8.62 6.71
C TYR A 157 1.72 9.62 7.88
N PRO A 158 2.58 10.64 7.86
CA PRO A 158 2.62 11.70 8.87
C PRO A 158 1.47 12.69 8.65
N ILE A 159 0.22 12.23 8.78
CA ILE A 159 -1.00 12.97 8.42
C ILE A 159 -1.07 14.34 9.10
N ASP A 160 -0.60 14.44 10.34
CA ASP A 160 -0.59 15.70 11.10
C ASP A 160 0.33 16.77 10.52
N LYS A 161 1.27 16.38 9.63
CA LYS A 161 2.18 17.30 8.92
C LYS A 161 1.73 17.60 7.49
N LEU A 162 0.67 16.94 7.03
CA LEU A 162 0.17 17.12 5.67
C LEU A 162 -0.96 18.17 5.64
N LYS A 163 -1.10 18.81 4.48
CA LYS A 163 -2.20 19.74 4.24
C LYS A 163 -3.45 18.93 3.86
N TRP A 164 -4.49 19.02 4.67
CA TRP A 164 -5.78 18.43 4.35
C TRP A 164 -6.41 19.14 3.15
N VAL A 165 -7.09 18.36 2.33
CA VAL A 165 -7.97 18.90 1.27
C VAL A 165 -9.35 19.16 1.87
N ASP A 166 -9.98 20.28 1.47
CA ASP A 166 -11.32 20.67 1.90
C ASP A 166 -12.39 19.96 1.05
#